data_ee1c971b60d79b2694be40e96c835d60
#
_entry.id   ee1c971b60d79b2694be40e96c835d60
#
_cell.length_a   1.000
_cell.length_b   1.000
_cell.length_c   1.000
_cell.angle_alpha   90.00
_cell.angle_beta   90.00
_cell.angle_gamma   90.00
#
_symmetry.space_group_name_H-M   'P 1'
#
loop_
_entity.id
_entity.type
_entity.pdbx_description
1 polymer ?
#
loop_
_entity_poly.entity_id
_entity_poly.type
_entity_poly.pdbx_seq_one_letter_code
_entity_poly.pdbx_strand_id
1 'polypeptide(L)'
;MAEFKLGRIRFVWKNQWATATVYYQDDVIAFGGKTYICTIGHASQADFFSDLDIVPAKWNLVSDGQTWKGDWTVDTNYIYDDIVSYGARLYICNTIHTSAATAIDATDGLEVDLGKWDAYAEGIDWKGDWAISTRYRINDFVKYGGSTYVCNTLHVSAATISNGLETNSSYWDIFNQSTEYKGEWTASIRYKLNDLVRYGAGIWICLTAHTSAGTFGANSANWTKFVEGFQYENDWSPVVPYQSGDVVRYGGNQYISTTSNTGSIPFDNPNDWDLFTEGFRFIGDWNEDSANQHYKVGEVIRLGGFTYVCVQDHETGQQPPNAEYWKLINEGFRWRGVWIDDQEYYQGDVVRYGDNSYYCVLGHISEGDDYS
;
A
#
# COMPACT_ATOMS: atom_id res chain seq x y z
N MET A 1 43.21 15.54 -82.44
CA MET A 1 42.98 14.61 -81.33
C MET A 1 42.54 15.45 -80.15
N ALA A 2 41.30 15.27 -79.65
CA ALA A 2 40.86 15.96 -78.49
C ALA A 2 41.43 15.25 -77.27
N GLU A 3 42.21 15.97 -76.47
CA GLU A 3 42.80 15.48 -75.23
C GLU A 3 41.69 15.43 -74.11
N PHE A 4 41.34 14.24 -73.71
CA PHE A 4 40.40 14.04 -72.63
C PHE A 4 41.14 14.20 -71.27
N LYS A 5 41.06 15.35 -70.65
CA LYS A 5 41.54 15.54 -69.26
C LYS A 5 40.58 14.97 -68.32
N LEU A 6 40.89 13.79 -67.78
CA LEU A 6 40.19 13.28 -66.54
C LEU A 6 40.50 14.21 -65.38
N GLY A 7 39.55 15.05 -65.02
CA GLY A 7 39.61 15.76 -63.76
C GLY A 7 39.51 14.74 -62.65
N ARG A 8 40.53 14.60 -61.81
CA ARG A 8 40.46 13.79 -60.57
C ARG A 8 39.59 14.52 -59.59
N ILE A 9 38.42 14.00 -59.31
CA ILE A 9 37.68 14.36 -58.10
C ILE A 9 38.38 13.62 -56.95
N ARG A 10 39.16 14.33 -56.15
CA ARG A 10 39.98 13.73 -55.12
C ARG A 10 39.58 14.35 -53.76
N PHE A 11 38.53 13.81 -53.14
CA PHE A 11 38.26 14.12 -51.75
C PHE A 11 39.24 13.35 -50.89
N VAL A 12 39.88 14.06 -49.93
CA VAL A 12 40.79 13.45 -48.95
C VAL A 12 40.17 13.57 -47.57
N TRP A 13 39.79 12.44 -46.98
CA TRP A 13 39.31 12.42 -45.64
C TRP A 13 40.43 12.68 -44.65
N LYS A 14 40.29 13.74 -43.80
CA LYS A 14 41.28 14.19 -42.82
C LYS A 14 40.85 13.91 -41.37
N ASN A 15 39.81 13.14 -41.13
CA ASN A 15 39.24 12.87 -39.84
C ASN A 15 38.64 14.13 -39.16
N GLN A 16 38.81 14.28 -37.86
CA GLN A 16 38.37 15.45 -37.14
C GLN A 16 39.20 16.69 -37.51
N TRP A 17 38.53 17.84 -37.59
CA TRP A 17 39.24 19.11 -37.73
C TRP A 17 40.21 19.30 -36.54
N ALA A 18 41.37 19.83 -36.84
CA ALA A 18 42.39 20.13 -35.84
C ALA A 18 42.95 21.55 -36.06
N THR A 19 43.25 22.25 -34.97
CA THR A 19 43.89 23.56 -35.01
C THR A 19 45.32 23.49 -35.54
N ALA A 20 45.86 24.60 -36.09
CA ALA A 20 47.22 24.72 -36.62
C ALA A 20 47.59 23.67 -37.67
N THR A 21 46.60 23.18 -38.41
CA THR A 21 46.72 22.14 -39.42
C THR A 21 46.53 22.76 -40.82
N VAL A 22 47.36 22.38 -41.80
CA VAL A 22 47.21 22.83 -43.18
C VAL A 22 46.19 21.94 -43.88
N TYR A 23 45.13 22.55 -44.37
CA TYR A 23 44.13 21.92 -45.20
C TYR A 23 44.23 22.43 -46.62
N TYR A 24 44.05 21.52 -47.60
CA TYR A 24 44.02 21.80 -48.98
C TYR A 24 42.62 21.75 -49.56
N GLN A 25 42.39 22.37 -50.67
CA GLN A 25 41.17 22.28 -51.44
C GLN A 25 40.75 20.80 -51.60
N ASP A 26 39.46 20.49 -51.40
CA ASP A 26 38.88 19.16 -51.45
C ASP A 26 39.26 18.22 -50.29
N ASP A 27 39.95 18.73 -49.25
CA ASP A 27 40.07 18.00 -47.98
C ASP A 27 38.72 18.00 -47.30
N VAL A 28 38.33 16.84 -46.76
CA VAL A 28 37.06 16.62 -46.04
C VAL A 28 37.36 16.31 -44.60
N ILE A 29 36.64 17.00 -43.69
CA ILE A 29 36.81 16.86 -42.27
C ILE A 29 35.46 16.60 -41.59
N ALA A 30 35.50 16.04 -40.39
CA ALA A 30 34.36 16.05 -39.46
C ALA A 30 34.57 17.11 -38.37
N PHE A 31 33.52 17.85 -38.06
CA PHE A 31 33.48 18.75 -36.92
C PHE A 31 32.03 18.85 -36.41
N GLY A 32 31.80 18.58 -35.11
CA GLY A 32 30.48 18.69 -34.49
C GLY A 32 29.42 17.76 -35.12
N GLY A 33 29.79 16.51 -35.42
CA GLY A 33 28.87 15.58 -36.08
C GLY A 33 28.62 15.85 -37.56
N LYS A 34 29.09 17.00 -38.07
CA LYS A 34 28.93 17.43 -39.47
C LYS A 34 30.16 17.15 -40.26
N THR A 35 30.00 17.05 -41.58
CA THR A 35 31.13 16.88 -42.54
C THR A 35 31.25 18.13 -43.37
N TYR A 36 32.48 18.62 -43.50
CA TYR A 36 32.80 19.80 -44.25
C TYR A 36 33.87 19.50 -45.30
N ILE A 37 33.83 20.23 -46.41
CA ILE A 37 34.82 20.20 -47.45
C ILE A 37 35.54 21.53 -47.52
N CYS A 38 36.87 21.47 -47.56
CA CYS A 38 37.72 22.65 -47.75
C CYS A 38 37.58 23.20 -49.16
N THR A 39 37.16 24.45 -49.26
CA THR A 39 37.00 25.17 -50.55
C THR A 39 38.26 25.93 -50.97
N ILE A 40 39.03 26.39 -49.97
CA ILE A 40 40.26 27.20 -50.18
C ILE A 40 41.30 26.67 -49.20
N GLY A 41 42.51 26.28 -49.80
CA GLY A 41 43.64 25.81 -48.98
C GLY A 41 44.07 26.86 -47.95
N HIS A 42 44.19 26.48 -46.67
CA HIS A 42 44.59 27.37 -45.60
C HIS A 42 45.22 26.61 -44.43
N ALA A 43 45.84 27.31 -43.51
CA ALA A 43 46.16 26.80 -42.21
C ALA A 43 44.99 27.15 -41.27
N SER A 44 44.48 26.16 -40.52
CA SER A 44 43.37 26.34 -39.60
C SER A 44 43.70 27.27 -38.46
N GLN A 45 42.72 28.02 -38.03
CA GLN A 45 42.83 28.96 -36.91
C GLN A 45 42.73 28.26 -35.55
N ALA A 46 42.56 29.03 -34.48
CA ALA A 46 42.44 28.52 -33.12
C ALA A 46 41.14 27.73 -32.89
N ASP A 47 40.08 28.07 -33.64
CA ASP A 47 38.79 27.39 -33.61
C ASP A 47 38.20 27.27 -35.01
N PHE A 48 37.31 26.29 -35.22
CA PHE A 48 36.72 25.99 -36.51
C PHE A 48 35.83 27.12 -37.06
N PHE A 49 35.14 27.80 -36.18
CA PHE A 49 34.19 28.84 -36.58
C PHE A 49 34.90 30.09 -37.08
N SER A 50 36.06 30.40 -36.55
CA SER A 50 36.93 31.42 -37.11
C SER A 50 37.34 31.15 -38.55
N ASP A 51 37.45 29.87 -38.95
CA ASP A 51 37.68 29.50 -40.34
C ASP A 51 36.38 29.50 -41.17
N LEU A 52 35.23 29.25 -40.56
CA LEU A 52 33.93 29.21 -41.22
C LEU A 52 33.38 30.60 -41.54
N ASP A 53 33.57 31.57 -40.64
CA ASP A 53 33.05 32.93 -40.75
C ASP A 53 33.82 33.89 -41.65
N ILE A 54 34.94 33.43 -42.18
CA ILE A 54 35.75 34.23 -43.10
C ILE A 54 35.14 34.29 -44.50
N VAL A 55 35.20 35.47 -45.15
CA VAL A 55 34.78 35.68 -46.53
C VAL A 55 36.02 35.80 -47.45
N PRO A 56 36.16 34.93 -48.47
CA PRO A 56 35.29 33.81 -48.86
C PRO A 56 35.40 32.62 -47.90
N ALA A 57 34.25 31.93 -47.69
CA ALA A 57 34.17 30.78 -46.78
C ALA A 57 35.18 29.70 -47.15
N LYS A 58 35.95 29.24 -46.18
CA LYS A 58 37.00 28.22 -46.39
C LYS A 58 36.43 26.79 -46.35
N TRP A 59 35.26 26.63 -45.79
CA TRP A 59 34.57 25.37 -45.62
C TRP A 59 33.14 25.43 -46.15
N ASN A 60 32.72 24.38 -46.84
CA ASN A 60 31.34 24.14 -47.20
C ASN A 60 30.81 22.90 -46.45
N LEU A 61 29.60 22.98 -45.93
CA LEU A 61 28.89 21.86 -45.33
C LEU A 61 28.55 20.83 -46.40
N VAL A 62 28.95 19.58 -46.19
CA VAL A 62 28.68 18.42 -47.06
C VAL A 62 27.54 17.57 -46.50
N SER A 63 27.59 17.31 -45.21
CA SER A 63 26.59 16.50 -44.54
C SER A 63 26.33 17.11 -43.19
N ASP A 64 25.06 17.26 -42.89
CA ASP A 64 24.56 17.67 -41.59
C ASP A 64 24.43 16.44 -40.68
N GLY A 65 24.79 16.56 -39.43
CA GLY A 65 24.75 15.46 -38.48
C GLY A 65 24.86 15.95 -37.04
N GLN A 66 24.58 15.04 -36.13
CA GLN A 66 24.56 15.29 -34.69
C GLN A 66 25.56 14.34 -34.02
N THR A 67 26.11 14.77 -32.87
CA THR A 67 27.06 13.95 -32.11
C THR A 67 26.44 13.59 -30.75
N TRP A 68 26.27 12.30 -30.49
CA TRP A 68 25.92 11.84 -29.16
C TRP A 68 27.13 11.87 -28.23
N LYS A 69 27.05 12.63 -27.13
CA LYS A 69 28.10 12.81 -26.12
C LYS A 69 27.89 12.00 -24.83
N GLY A 70 26.78 11.30 -24.71
CA GLY A 70 26.44 10.62 -23.47
C GLY A 70 25.78 11.55 -22.47
N ASP A 71 25.99 11.31 -21.17
CA ASP A 71 25.47 12.16 -20.13
C ASP A 71 26.20 13.50 -20.10
N TRP A 72 25.46 14.59 -19.84
CA TRP A 72 26.05 15.90 -19.63
C TRP A 72 27.05 15.86 -18.47
N THR A 73 28.22 16.43 -18.68
CA THR A 73 29.28 16.48 -17.67
C THR A 73 29.77 17.93 -17.47
N VAL A 74 30.27 18.20 -16.27
CA VAL A 74 30.88 19.49 -15.91
C VAL A 74 32.19 19.72 -16.67
N ASP A 75 32.62 20.99 -16.77
CA ASP A 75 33.91 21.42 -17.33
C ASP A 75 34.24 20.79 -18.70
N THR A 76 33.19 20.58 -19.50
CA THR A 76 33.27 19.92 -20.79
C THR A 76 32.91 20.90 -21.89
N ASN A 77 33.72 20.90 -22.97
CA ASN A 77 33.45 21.73 -24.13
C ASN A 77 32.41 21.06 -25.05
N TYR A 78 31.29 21.74 -25.22
CA TYR A 78 30.19 21.34 -26.09
C TYR A 78 30.11 22.27 -27.29
N ILE A 79 29.88 21.70 -28.47
CA ILE A 79 29.75 22.41 -29.72
C ILE A 79 28.36 22.25 -30.33
N TYR A 80 28.01 22.99 -31.35
CA TYR A 80 26.73 22.89 -32.05
C TYR A 80 26.42 21.44 -32.41
N ASP A 81 25.14 21.06 -32.20
CA ASP A 81 24.60 19.74 -32.53
C ASP A 81 25.16 18.58 -31.70
N ASP A 82 25.92 18.86 -30.63
CA ASP A 82 26.20 17.87 -29.60
C ASP A 82 24.94 17.57 -28.85
N ILE A 83 24.56 16.28 -28.71
CA ILE A 83 23.41 15.81 -27.96
C ILE A 83 23.91 15.19 -26.67
N VAL A 84 23.29 15.57 -25.56
CA VAL A 84 23.57 15.04 -24.25
C VAL A 84 22.28 14.54 -23.56
N SER A 85 22.42 13.57 -22.67
CA SER A 85 21.38 13.20 -21.69
C SER A 85 21.60 14.01 -20.42
N TYR A 86 20.55 14.62 -19.91
CA TYR A 86 20.56 15.28 -18.62
C TYR A 86 19.21 15.14 -17.92
N GLY A 87 19.19 14.43 -16.79
CA GLY A 87 17.94 14.02 -16.18
C GLY A 87 17.18 13.07 -17.14
N ALA A 88 15.89 13.28 -17.25
CA ALA A 88 15.03 12.48 -18.13
C ALA A 88 14.98 12.98 -19.59
N ARG A 89 15.77 13.96 -19.96
CA ARG A 89 15.69 14.64 -21.26
C ARG A 89 16.97 14.54 -22.05
N LEU A 90 16.83 14.63 -23.37
CA LEU A 90 17.94 14.87 -24.28
C LEU A 90 17.95 16.35 -24.66
N TYR A 91 19.13 16.92 -24.67
CA TYR A 91 19.38 18.30 -25.06
C TYR A 91 20.35 18.33 -26.23
N ILE A 92 20.15 19.26 -27.15
CA ILE A 92 21.04 19.56 -28.22
C ILE A 92 21.69 20.93 -28.03
N CYS A 93 23.00 20.99 -28.12
CA CYS A 93 23.77 22.22 -27.98
C CYS A 93 23.48 23.18 -29.15
N ASN A 94 22.99 24.38 -28.82
CA ASN A 94 22.73 25.45 -29.79
C ASN A 94 23.76 26.59 -29.72
N THR A 95 24.73 26.53 -28.80
CA THR A 95 25.76 27.55 -28.62
C THR A 95 27.03 26.90 -28.05
N ILE A 96 28.17 27.11 -28.68
CA ILE A 96 29.46 26.57 -28.22
C ILE A 96 29.79 27.16 -26.84
N HIS A 97 30.12 26.29 -25.92
CA HIS A 97 30.48 26.68 -24.57
C HIS A 97 31.22 25.58 -23.82
N THR A 98 31.88 25.96 -22.76
CA THR A 98 32.31 25.01 -21.71
C THR A 98 31.24 24.98 -20.64
N SER A 99 30.77 23.80 -20.29
CA SER A 99 29.76 23.62 -19.24
C SER A 99 30.28 24.08 -17.87
N ALA A 100 29.35 24.38 -16.94
CA ALA A 100 29.69 24.78 -15.58
C ALA A 100 30.69 23.81 -14.92
N ALA A 101 31.57 24.36 -14.09
CA ALA A 101 32.66 23.60 -13.45
C ALA A 101 32.17 22.72 -12.28
N THR A 102 30.96 22.95 -11.76
CA THR A 102 30.39 22.23 -10.63
C THR A 102 28.93 21.85 -10.92
N ALA A 103 28.50 20.70 -10.42
CA ALA A 103 27.11 20.23 -10.52
C ALA A 103 26.58 19.80 -9.14
N ILE A 104 26.98 20.51 -8.08
CA ILE A 104 26.84 20.03 -6.69
C ILE A 104 25.53 20.45 -6.04
N ASP A 105 24.90 21.53 -6.48
CA ASP A 105 23.65 22.00 -5.88
C ASP A 105 22.52 22.20 -6.92
N ALA A 106 21.38 22.70 -6.47
CA ALA A 106 20.19 22.90 -7.29
C ALA A 106 20.37 23.95 -8.41
N THR A 107 21.45 24.71 -8.38
CA THR A 107 21.72 25.81 -9.31
C THR A 107 22.82 25.50 -10.30
N ASP A 108 23.59 24.43 -10.07
CA ASP A 108 24.77 24.06 -10.84
C ASP A 108 24.50 22.82 -11.71
N GLY A 109 24.37 22.98 -12.96
CA GLY A 109 24.15 21.91 -13.90
C GLY A 109 23.84 22.47 -15.28
N LEU A 110 23.26 21.68 -16.17
CA LEU A 110 22.83 22.18 -17.49
C LEU A 110 21.90 23.39 -17.36
N GLU A 111 21.14 23.48 -16.26
CA GLU A 111 20.21 24.57 -15.98
C GLU A 111 20.89 25.95 -15.94
N VAL A 112 22.16 26.04 -15.54
CA VAL A 112 22.92 27.31 -15.53
C VAL A 112 23.14 27.80 -16.95
N ASP A 113 23.34 26.89 -17.88
CA ASP A 113 23.59 27.15 -19.28
C ASP A 113 22.38 26.84 -20.19
N LEU A 114 21.15 26.79 -19.63
CA LEU A 114 19.94 26.35 -20.34
C LEU A 114 19.71 27.11 -21.66
N GLY A 115 20.08 28.37 -21.74
CA GLY A 115 19.99 29.16 -22.98
C GLY A 115 20.91 28.71 -24.11
N LYS A 116 21.86 27.81 -23.82
CA LYS A 116 22.79 27.22 -24.81
C LYS A 116 22.36 25.86 -25.30
N TRP A 117 21.22 25.39 -24.83
CA TRP A 117 20.66 24.08 -25.10
C TRP A 117 19.21 24.19 -25.54
N ASP A 118 18.84 23.41 -26.53
CA ASP A 118 17.45 23.20 -26.89
C ASP A 118 17.02 21.81 -26.46
N ALA A 119 15.77 21.67 -26.02
CA ALA A 119 15.22 20.35 -25.72
C ALA A 119 15.10 19.55 -27.02
N TYR A 120 15.78 18.40 -27.07
CA TYR A 120 15.80 17.53 -28.25
C TYR A 120 14.76 16.42 -28.18
N ALA A 121 14.67 15.78 -27.02
CA ALA A 121 13.63 14.79 -26.75
C ALA A 121 13.28 14.79 -25.27
N GLU A 122 12.00 14.60 -24.98
CA GLU A 122 11.51 14.41 -23.62
C GLU A 122 11.49 12.92 -23.30
N GLY A 123 11.90 12.57 -22.10
CA GLY A 123 11.88 11.22 -21.56
C GLY A 123 11.40 11.24 -20.11
N ILE A 124 11.39 10.09 -19.50
CA ILE A 124 11.08 9.90 -18.09
C ILE A 124 12.26 9.21 -17.40
N ASP A 125 12.54 9.58 -16.16
CA ASP A 125 13.57 8.93 -15.35
C ASP A 125 12.92 8.41 -14.04
N TRP A 126 12.90 7.10 -13.89
CA TRP A 126 12.35 6.47 -12.70
C TRP A 126 13.37 6.48 -11.57
N LYS A 127 13.10 7.24 -10.49
CA LYS A 127 13.97 7.39 -9.32
C LYS A 127 13.65 6.44 -8.17
N GLY A 128 12.62 5.61 -8.29
CA GLY A 128 12.16 4.75 -7.21
C GLY A 128 11.30 5.49 -6.18
N ASP A 129 11.44 5.15 -4.92
CA ASP A 129 10.72 5.84 -3.85
C ASP A 129 11.28 7.26 -3.64
N TRP A 130 10.37 8.22 -3.40
CA TRP A 130 10.76 9.58 -3.03
C TRP A 130 11.67 9.56 -1.78
N ALA A 131 12.76 10.29 -1.83
CA ALA A 131 13.76 10.37 -0.77
C ALA A 131 13.99 11.83 -0.33
N ILE A 132 14.41 11.98 0.92
CA ILE A 132 14.81 13.29 1.49
C ILE A 132 16.15 13.75 0.90
N SER A 133 16.41 15.06 0.93
CA SER A 133 17.67 15.69 0.52
C SER A 133 18.18 15.22 -0.85
N THR A 134 17.24 14.90 -1.74
CA THR A 134 17.51 14.38 -3.08
C THR A 134 17.17 15.44 -4.11
N ARG A 135 18.06 15.64 -5.08
CA ARG A 135 17.82 16.53 -6.21
C ARG A 135 16.92 15.81 -7.23
N TYR A 136 15.78 16.44 -7.52
CA TYR A 136 14.86 16.00 -8.55
C TYR A 136 14.78 17.00 -9.69
N ARG A 137 14.76 16.48 -10.90
CA ARG A 137 14.68 17.25 -12.15
C ARG A 137 13.32 17.09 -12.80
N ILE A 138 13.03 17.93 -13.75
CA ILE A 138 11.81 17.82 -14.55
C ILE A 138 11.77 16.44 -15.23
N ASN A 139 10.60 15.78 -15.17
CA ASN A 139 10.34 14.43 -15.65
C ASN A 139 11.03 13.30 -14.85
N ASP A 140 11.59 13.59 -13.67
CA ASP A 140 11.89 12.54 -12.71
C ASP A 140 10.59 12.00 -12.11
N PHE A 141 10.46 10.69 -12.10
CA PHE A 141 9.30 9.98 -11.57
C PHE A 141 9.64 9.33 -10.25
N VAL A 142 8.77 9.48 -9.27
CA VAL A 142 8.94 8.89 -7.94
C VAL A 142 7.64 8.22 -7.48
N LYS A 143 7.79 7.17 -6.68
CA LYS A 143 6.70 6.63 -5.88
C LYS A 143 6.66 7.32 -4.51
N TYR A 144 5.49 7.78 -4.10
CA TYR A 144 5.27 8.32 -2.77
C TYR A 144 3.88 7.95 -2.28
N GLY A 145 3.81 7.19 -1.17
CA GLY A 145 2.56 6.54 -0.77
C GLY A 145 2.11 5.55 -1.84
N GLY A 146 0.81 5.45 -2.05
CA GLY A 146 0.25 4.61 -3.12
C GLY A 146 0.41 5.16 -4.53
N SER A 147 0.88 6.41 -4.70
CA SER A 147 0.82 7.14 -5.97
C SER A 147 2.19 7.35 -6.60
N THR A 148 2.19 7.56 -7.91
CA THR A 148 3.37 7.96 -8.68
C THR A 148 3.26 9.43 -9.05
N TYR A 149 4.33 10.16 -8.85
CA TYR A 149 4.44 11.59 -9.13
C TYR A 149 5.52 11.85 -10.16
N VAL A 150 5.33 12.90 -10.96
CA VAL A 150 6.31 13.44 -11.90
C VAL A 150 6.75 14.82 -11.43
N CYS A 151 8.05 15.03 -11.38
CA CYS A 151 8.64 16.32 -11.04
C CYS A 151 8.43 17.30 -12.19
N ASN A 152 7.82 18.46 -11.91
CA ASN A 152 7.60 19.55 -12.86
C ASN A 152 8.55 20.74 -12.64
N THR A 153 9.27 20.77 -11.51
CA THR A 153 10.16 21.86 -11.14
C THR A 153 11.42 21.31 -10.48
N LEU A 154 12.59 21.68 -11.01
CA LEU A 154 13.88 21.34 -10.42
C LEU A 154 13.95 21.80 -8.96
N HIS A 155 14.26 20.90 -8.05
CA HIS A 155 14.40 21.22 -6.63
C HIS A 155 15.23 20.15 -5.87
N VAL A 156 15.60 20.47 -4.66
CA VAL A 156 16.08 19.52 -3.68
C VAL A 156 14.95 19.25 -2.68
N SER A 157 14.60 17.98 -2.48
CA SER A 157 13.56 17.59 -1.55
C SER A 157 13.90 17.94 -0.10
N ALA A 158 12.87 18.02 0.76
CA ALA A 158 13.02 18.36 2.18
C ALA A 158 14.04 17.47 2.90
N ALA A 159 14.71 18.04 3.89
CA ALA A 159 15.79 17.37 4.63
C ALA A 159 15.28 16.40 5.71
N THR A 160 13.97 16.41 6.02
CA THR A 160 13.39 15.57 7.07
C THR A 160 12.18 14.82 6.54
N ILE A 161 12.02 13.58 7.02
CA ILE A 161 10.92 12.69 6.61
C ILE A 161 9.54 13.18 7.08
N SER A 162 9.51 14.02 8.12
CA SER A 162 8.28 14.65 8.61
C SER A 162 7.70 15.67 7.62
N ASN A 163 8.55 16.16 6.72
CA ASN A 163 8.21 17.07 5.63
C ASN A 163 8.32 16.31 4.31
N GLY A 164 7.37 15.44 4.04
CA GLY A 164 7.35 14.62 2.83
C GLY A 164 7.15 15.43 1.54
N LEU A 165 6.83 14.73 0.46
CA LEU A 165 6.56 15.35 -0.85
C LEU A 165 5.51 16.47 -0.76
N GLU A 166 4.59 16.39 0.21
CA GLU A 166 3.53 17.36 0.45
C GLU A 166 4.04 18.78 0.72
N THR A 167 5.25 18.91 1.28
CA THR A 167 5.87 20.22 1.57
C THR A 167 6.16 20.98 0.28
N ASN A 168 6.48 20.26 -0.78
CA ASN A 168 6.81 20.79 -2.09
C ASN A 168 5.80 20.32 -3.15
N SER A 169 4.53 20.19 -2.77
CA SER A 169 3.49 19.62 -3.64
C SER A 169 3.33 20.34 -4.97
N SER A 170 3.63 21.66 -5.04
CA SER A 170 3.59 22.43 -6.29
C SER A 170 4.68 22.03 -7.30
N TYR A 171 5.72 21.30 -6.88
CA TYR A 171 6.80 20.83 -7.75
C TYR A 171 6.54 19.46 -8.34
N TRP A 172 5.39 18.89 -8.02
CA TRP A 172 5.00 17.55 -8.40
C TRP A 172 3.60 17.50 -8.98
N ASP A 173 3.45 16.81 -10.09
CA ASP A 173 2.17 16.44 -10.66
C ASP A 173 1.89 14.97 -10.39
N ILE A 174 0.63 14.63 -10.13
CA ILE A 174 0.22 13.23 -9.98
C ILE A 174 0.19 12.60 -11.36
N PHE A 175 1.02 11.60 -11.59
CA PHE A 175 1.03 10.81 -12.82
C PHE A 175 0.03 9.66 -12.75
N ASN A 176 0.05 8.91 -11.65
CA ASN A 176 -0.89 7.83 -11.40
C ASN A 176 -1.27 7.80 -9.94
N GLN A 177 -2.58 7.83 -9.67
CA GLN A 177 -3.11 7.72 -8.32
C GLN A 177 -3.42 6.25 -8.02
N SER A 178 -2.89 5.74 -6.94
CA SER A 178 -3.07 4.36 -6.49
C SER A 178 -3.02 4.30 -4.96
N THR A 179 -3.26 3.14 -4.40
CA THR A 179 -3.25 2.90 -2.96
C THR A 179 -2.10 1.97 -2.59
N GLU A 180 -1.58 2.09 -1.36
CA GLU A 180 -0.58 1.20 -0.81
C GLU A 180 -1.06 0.61 0.51
N TYR A 181 -1.16 -0.72 0.59
CA TYR A 181 -1.54 -1.40 1.83
C TYR A 181 -0.35 -1.50 2.78
N LYS A 182 -0.50 -0.91 3.98
CA LYS A 182 0.53 -0.83 5.02
C LYS A 182 0.39 -1.87 6.14
N GLY A 183 -0.62 -2.74 6.07
CA GLY A 183 -0.91 -3.69 7.13
C GLY A 183 -1.78 -3.10 8.24
N GLU A 184 -1.60 -3.57 9.47
CA GLU A 184 -2.31 -3.04 10.64
C GLU A 184 -1.89 -1.60 10.94
N TRP A 185 -2.86 -0.77 11.32
CA TRP A 185 -2.55 0.58 11.79
C TRP A 185 -1.64 0.52 13.03
N THR A 186 -0.64 1.35 13.04
CA THR A 186 0.34 1.42 14.13
C THR A 186 0.57 2.88 14.52
N ALA A 187 0.73 3.14 15.82
CA ALA A 187 1.06 4.46 16.34
C ALA A 187 2.49 4.88 15.94
N SER A 188 2.72 6.20 15.84
CA SER A 188 4.01 6.82 15.56
C SER A 188 4.60 6.46 14.18
N ILE A 189 3.78 6.05 13.24
CA ILE A 189 4.13 5.79 11.85
C ILE A 189 3.71 6.96 10.97
N ARG A 190 4.55 7.32 10.00
CA ARG A 190 4.20 8.28 8.94
C ARG A 190 3.33 7.60 7.90
N TYR A 191 2.08 8.00 7.83
CA TYR A 191 1.16 7.61 6.77
C TYR A 191 1.05 8.72 5.73
N LYS A 192 0.92 8.32 4.48
CA LYS A 192 0.86 9.19 3.31
C LYS A 192 -0.55 9.16 2.71
N LEU A 193 -0.85 10.13 1.86
CA LEU A 193 -2.10 10.12 1.09
C LEU A 193 -2.28 8.79 0.36
N ASN A 194 -3.47 8.22 0.44
CA ASN A 194 -3.86 6.93 -0.16
C ASN A 194 -3.17 5.67 0.42
N ASP A 195 -2.48 5.78 1.55
CA ASP A 195 -2.10 4.58 2.29
C ASP A 195 -3.35 3.90 2.85
N LEU A 196 -3.44 2.58 2.72
CA LEU A 196 -4.48 1.75 3.29
C LEU A 196 -3.95 1.05 4.53
N VAL A 197 -4.72 1.07 5.60
CA VAL A 197 -4.44 0.32 6.83
C VAL A 197 -5.64 -0.49 7.25
N ARG A 198 -5.40 -1.60 7.93
CA ARG A 198 -6.43 -2.29 8.67
C ARG A 198 -6.49 -1.71 10.09
N TYR A 199 -7.68 -1.35 10.54
CA TYR A 199 -7.95 -0.96 11.92
C TYR A 199 -9.31 -1.49 12.34
N GLY A 200 -9.33 -2.34 13.38
CA GLY A 200 -10.49 -3.15 13.71
C GLY A 200 -10.84 -4.07 12.54
N ALA A 201 -12.10 -4.27 12.28
CA ALA A 201 -12.58 -5.08 11.16
C ALA A 201 -12.50 -4.40 9.79
N GLY A 202 -12.23 -3.10 9.74
CA GLY A 202 -12.29 -2.30 8.51
C GLY A 202 -10.93 -1.99 7.90
N ILE A 203 -10.95 -1.71 6.58
CA ILE A 203 -9.82 -1.09 5.87
C ILE A 203 -10.09 0.40 5.78
N TRP A 204 -9.08 1.19 6.12
CA TRP A 204 -9.15 2.64 6.14
C TRP A 204 -8.13 3.23 5.18
N ILE A 205 -8.51 4.32 4.47
CA ILE A 205 -7.63 5.05 3.56
C ILE A 205 -7.24 6.39 4.17
N CYS A 206 -5.95 6.72 4.09
CA CYS A 206 -5.40 7.98 4.55
C CYS A 206 -5.77 9.11 3.59
N LEU A 207 -6.46 10.14 4.10
CA LEU A 207 -6.86 11.33 3.36
C LEU A 207 -5.83 12.44 3.42
N THR A 208 -5.04 12.48 4.49
CA THR A 208 -4.04 13.53 4.73
C THR A 208 -2.80 12.92 5.34
N ALA A 209 -1.65 13.17 4.71
CA ALA A 209 -0.37 12.68 5.21
C ALA A 209 -0.08 13.21 6.62
N HIS A 210 0.20 12.29 7.54
CA HIS A 210 0.44 12.62 8.96
C HIS A 210 1.28 11.55 9.64
N THR A 211 1.83 11.89 10.80
CA THR A 211 2.38 10.89 11.71
C THR A 211 1.29 10.52 12.70
N SER A 212 0.97 9.23 12.81
CA SER A 212 -0.09 8.73 13.66
C SER A 212 0.17 9.01 15.15
N ALA A 213 -0.87 9.38 15.88
CA ALA A 213 -0.86 9.56 17.32
C ALA A 213 -0.86 8.20 18.06
N GLY A 214 -0.95 8.22 19.40
CA GLY A 214 -0.96 7.01 20.22
C GLY A 214 -2.22 6.15 20.03
N THR A 215 -3.32 6.73 19.53
CA THR A 215 -4.59 6.03 19.24
C THR A 215 -5.10 6.43 17.86
N PHE A 216 -5.82 5.50 17.20
CA PHE A 216 -6.45 5.78 15.89
C PHE A 216 -7.44 6.94 15.97
N GLY A 217 -8.26 6.97 17.03
CA GLY A 217 -9.28 8.00 17.24
C GLY A 217 -8.73 9.43 17.31
N ALA A 218 -7.49 9.62 17.80
CA ALA A 218 -6.86 10.93 17.88
C ALA A 218 -6.55 11.55 16.49
N ASN A 219 -6.48 10.72 15.44
CA ASN A 219 -6.26 11.16 14.08
C ASN A 219 -7.38 10.71 13.12
N SER A 220 -8.56 10.38 13.64
CA SER A 220 -9.68 9.84 12.85
C SER A 220 -10.08 10.73 11.67
N ALA A 221 -9.95 12.06 11.78
CA ALA A 221 -10.23 13.00 10.70
C ALA A 221 -9.30 12.85 9.46
N ASN A 222 -8.14 12.20 9.63
CA ASN A 222 -7.21 11.95 8.55
C ASN A 222 -7.53 10.65 7.78
N TRP A 223 -8.56 9.93 8.19
CA TRP A 223 -8.93 8.64 7.65
C TRP A 223 -10.38 8.62 7.20
N THR A 224 -10.67 7.87 6.16
CA THR A 224 -12.04 7.46 5.86
C THR A 224 -12.09 5.94 5.68
N LYS A 225 -13.22 5.35 6.02
CA LYS A 225 -13.42 3.92 5.84
C LYS A 225 -13.48 3.59 4.34
N PHE A 226 -12.61 2.69 3.89
CA PHE A 226 -12.52 2.26 2.50
C PHE A 226 -13.31 0.98 2.25
N VAL A 227 -13.22 0.02 3.17
CA VAL A 227 -13.99 -1.23 3.15
C VAL A 227 -14.50 -1.51 4.54
N GLU A 228 -15.80 -1.82 4.66
CA GLU A 228 -16.36 -2.40 5.86
C GLU A 228 -16.10 -3.90 5.87
N GLY A 229 -15.75 -4.43 7.03
CA GLY A 229 -15.52 -5.85 7.21
C GLY A 229 -15.96 -6.27 8.60
N PHE A 230 -15.78 -7.53 8.91
CA PHE A 230 -15.94 -8.06 10.28
C PHE A 230 -14.74 -8.95 10.62
N GLN A 231 -14.43 -9.04 11.91
CA GLN A 231 -13.36 -9.86 12.44
C GLN A 231 -13.89 -10.73 13.57
N TYR A 232 -13.69 -12.04 13.50
CA TYR A 232 -14.12 -12.94 14.56
C TYR A 232 -13.08 -12.99 15.68
N GLU A 233 -13.52 -12.58 16.90
CA GLU A 233 -12.69 -12.44 18.11
C GLU A 233 -12.89 -13.59 19.13
N ASN A 234 -13.54 -14.68 18.74
CA ASN A 234 -13.85 -15.82 19.61
C ASN A 234 -14.96 -15.53 20.64
N ASP A 235 -14.84 -16.09 21.85
CA ASP A 235 -15.80 -15.87 22.93
C ASP A 235 -15.64 -14.47 23.51
N TRP A 236 -16.75 -13.80 23.77
CA TRP A 236 -16.76 -12.50 24.43
C TRP A 236 -16.07 -12.54 25.80
N SER A 237 -15.33 -11.50 26.10
CA SER A 237 -14.64 -11.31 27.38
C SER A 237 -14.79 -9.87 27.87
N PRO A 238 -15.04 -9.68 29.20
CA PRO A 238 -15.28 -8.35 29.78
C PRO A 238 -14.02 -7.46 29.81
N VAL A 239 -12.84 -8.02 29.55
CA VAL A 239 -11.55 -7.30 29.63
C VAL A 239 -10.94 -6.99 28.26
N VAL A 240 -11.54 -7.49 27.18
CA VAL A 240 -11.07 -7.25 25.80
C VAL A 240 -11.71 -5.97 25.27
N PRO A 241 -10.92 -5.02 24.73
CA PRO A 241 -11.46 -3.89 24.00
C PRO A 241 -11.88 -4.32 22.59
N TYR A 242 -13.14 -4.14 22.27
CA TYR A 242 -13.71 -4.44 20.96
C TYR A 242 -13.84 -3.18 20.12
N GLN A 243 -13.71 -3.33 18.81
CA GLN A 243 -13.89 -2.28 17.81
C GLN A 243 -15.14 -2.54 16.97
N SER A 244 -15.65 -1.50 16.33
CA SER A 244 -16.77 -1.67 15.39
C SER A 244 -16.39 -2.69 14.30
N GLY A 245 -17.27 -3.70 14.11
CA GLY A 245 -17.08 -4.81 13.18
C GLY A 245 -16.47 -6.07 13.79
N ASP A 246 -16.04 -6.05 15.06
CA ASP A 246 -15.62 -7.26 15.76
C ASP A 246 -16.81 -8.14 16.05
N VAL A 247 -16.70 -9.42 15.74
CA VAL A 247 -17.73 -10.44 15.96
C VAL A 247 -17.29 -11.35 17.07
N VAL A 248 -18.12 -11.48 18.09
CA VAL A 248 -17.88 -12.35 19.23
C VAL A 248 -18.98 -13.39 19.37
N ARG A 249 -18.66 -14.52 19.96
CA ARG A 249 -19.67 -15.46 20.44
C ARG A 249 -20.00 -15.14 21.91
N TYR A 250 -21.28 -15.01 22.18
CA TYR A 250 -21.81 -14.92 23.54
C TYR A 250 -23.00 -15.88 23.69
N GLY A 251 -22.89 -16.88 24.58
CA GLY A 251 -23.85 -17.97 24.66
C GLY A 251 -23.83 -18.82 23.36
N GLY A 252 -25.02 -19.04 22.81
CA GLY A 252 -25.19 -19.71 21.51
C GLY A 252 -25.11 -18.78 20.33
N ASN A 253 -25.17 -17.48 20.51
CA ASN A 253 -25.31 -16.48 19.49
C ASN A 253 -23.97 -15.82 19.16
N GLN A 254 -23.89 -15.22 17.98
CA GLN A 254 -22.80 -14.33 17.57
C GLN A 254 -23.32 -12.89 17.49
N TYR A 255 -22.53 -11.96 17.97
CA TYR A 255 -22.84 -10.54 18.00
C TYR A 255 -21.71 -9.76 17.31
N ILE A 256 -22.07 -8.71 16.57
CA ILE A 256 -21.14 -7.79 15.94
C ILE A 256 -21.15 -6.46 16.69
N SER A 257 -19.97 -5.97 17.05
CA SER A 257 -19.82 -4.68 17.70
C SER A 257 -20.11 -3.54 16.71
N THR A 258 -20.97 -2.61 17.10
CA THR A 258 -21.32 -1.40 16.32
C THR A 258 -20.44 -0.22 16.68
N THR A 259 -19.89 -0.22 17.90
CA THR A 259 -19.05 0.84 18.46
C THR A 259 -17.81 0.26 19.16
N SER A 260 -16.81 1.09 19.44
CA SER A 260 -15.70 0.68 20.30
C SER A 260 -16.18 0.58 21.74
N ASN A 261 -16.01 -0.58 22.37
CA ASN A 261 -16.47 -0.83 23.74
C ASN A 261 -15.52 -1.78 24.50
N THR A 262 -15.66 -1.83 25.82
CA THR A 262 -14.98 -2.79 26.69
C THR A 262 -15.94 -3.12 27.87
N GLY A 263 -16.12 -4.40 28.12
CA GLY A 263 -16.99 -4.88 29.23
C GLY A 263 -18.49 -4.76 28.98
N SER A 264 -18.90 -4.26 27.79
CA SER A 264 -20.32 -4.20 27.39
C SER A 264 -20.81 -5.60 27.02
N ILE A 265 -21.73 -6.15 27.75
CA ILE A 265 -22.30 -7.50 27.52
C ILE A 265 -23.13 -7.46 26.22
N PRO A 266 -22.88 -8.34 25.24
CA PRO A 266 -23.54 -8.28 23.93
C PRO A 266 -25.07 -8.37 24.00
N PHE A 267 -25.62 -9.24 24.84
CA PHE A 267 -27.06 -9.44 24.93
C PHE A 267 -27.78 -8.24 25.56
N ASP A 268 -27.15 -7.57 26.54
CA ASP A 268 -27.77 -6.51 27.36
C ASP A 268 -27.58 -5.10 26.75
N ASN A 269 -26.69 -4.94 25.80
CA ASN A 269 -26.29 -3.63 25.28
C ASN A 269 -26.51 -3.49 23.77
N PRO A 270 -27.76 -3.34 23.31
CA PRO A 270 -28.09 -3.24 21.88
C PRO A 270 -27.59 -1.95 21.19
N ASN A 271 -27.07 -0.99 21.97
CA ASN A 271 -26.42 0.19 21.39
C ASN A 271 -24.97 -0.08 20.98
N ASP A 272 -24.32 -1.07 21.59
CA ASP A 272 -22.91 -1.42 21.32
C ASP A 272 -22.79 -2.67 20.46
N TRP A 273 -23.85 -3.51 20.44
CA TRP A 273 -23.83 -4.79 19.76
C TRP A 273 -25.13 -5.06 18.99
N ASP A 274 -24.98 -5.54 17.78
CA ASP A 274 -26.07 -6.12 16.99
C ASP A 274 -25.95 -7.64 16.97
N LEU A 275 -27.10 -8.33 16.96
CA LEU A 275 -27.15 -9.76 16.73
C LEU A 275 -26.70 -10.07 15.30
N PHE A 276 -25.57 -10.79 15.16
CA PHE A 276 -25.03 -11.16 13.87
C PHE A 276 -25.59 -12.50 13.35
N THR A 277 -25.65 -13.50 14.23
CA THR A 277 -26.22 -14.81 13.89
C THR A 277 -26.80 -15.48 15.14
N GLU A 278 -28.02 -15.96 15.04
CA GLU A 278 -28.59 -16.87 16.05
C GLU A 278 -27.99 -18.26 15.92
N GLY A 279 -27.75 -18.91 17.03
CA GLY A 279 -27.19 -20.25 17.08
C GLY A 279 -27.45 -20.97 18.39
N PHE A 280 -27.02 -22.21 18.46
CA PHE A 280 -27.12 -23.04 19.63
C PHE A 280 -25.73 -23.54 20.04
N ARG A 281 -25.49 -23.56 21.39
CA ARG A 281 -24.28 -24.13 21.97
C ARG A 281 -24.67 -25.16 23.00
N PHE A 282 -24.43 -26.44 22.71
CA PHE A 282 -24.61 -27.50 23.72
C PHE A 282 -23.50 -27.41 24.76
N ILE A 283 -23.88 -27.23 26.05
CA ILE A 283 -22.95 -27.06 27.17
C ILE A 283 -22.97 -28.25 28.17
N GLY A 284 -23.79 -29.24 27.93
CA GLY A 284 -23.83 -30.45 28.75
C GLY A 284 -25.15 -30.68 29.47
N ASP A 285 -25.09 -31.45 30.54
CA ASP A 285 -26.25 -31.71 31.43
C ASP A 285 -26.44 -30.53 32.36
N TRP A 286 -27.71 -30.29 32.76
CA TRP A 286 -28.04 -29.36 33.84
C TRP A 286 -27.20 -29.68 35.07
N ASN A 287 -26.62 -28.65 35.69
CA ASN A 287 -25.86 -28.77 36.92
C ASN A 287 -26.30 -27.70 37.91
N GLU A 288 -26.92 -28.13 38.99
CA GLU A 288 -27.43 -27.28 40.07
C GLU A 288 -26.30 -26.81 41.01
N ASP A 289 -25.23 -27.61 41.13
CA ASP A 289 -24.16 -27.43 42.11
C ASP A 289 -23.07 -26.44 41.72
N SER A 290 -23.08 -25.91 40.50
CA SER A 290 -22.04 -24.96 40.12
C SER A 290 -22.38 -23.54 40.58
N ALA A 291 -21.87 -23.16 41.73
CA ALA A 291 -22.08 -21.86 42.37
C ALA A 291 -21.68 -20.62 41.52
N ASN A 292 -21.28 -20.80 40.25
CA ASN A 292 -20.86 -19.75 39.31
C ASN A 292 -21.33 -20.02 37.89
N GLN A 293 -22.37 -20.82 37.68
CA GLN A 293 -22.82 -21.11 36.30
C GLN A 293 -23.85 -20.05 35.88
N HIS A 294 -23.45 -19.27 34.95
CA HIS A 294 -24.28 -18.30 34.23
C HIS A 294 -24.72 -18.92 32.91
N TYR A 295 -26.01 -19.09 32.73
CA TYR A 295 -26.58 -19.58 31.47
C TYR A 295 -26.93 -18.42 30.56
N LYS A 296 -26.53 -18.52 29.34
CA LYS A 296 -26.64 -17.45 28.33
C LYS A 296 -27.60 -17.84 27.21
N VAL A 297 -28.25 -16.87 26.61
CA VAL A 297 -29.21 -17.10 25.51
C VAL A 297 -28.56 -17.95 24.42
N GLY A 298 -29.28 -18.96 23.94
CA GLY A 298 -28.82 -19.91 22.93
C GLY A 298 -27.95 -21.06 23.44
N GLU A 299 -27.62 -21.08 24.74
CA GLU A 299 -27.01 -22.26 25.33
C GLU A 299 -28.03 -23.38 25.52
N VAL A 300 -27.63 -24.59 25.20
CA VAL A 300 -28.48 -25.79 25.24
C VAL A 300 -27.95 -26.74 26.27
N ILE A 301 -28.88 -27.16 27.14
CA ILE A 301 -28.61 -28.17 28.20
C ILE A 301 -29.50 -29.37 28.03
N ARG A 302 -29.11 -30.47 28.66
CA ARG A 302 -29.96 -31.64 28.85
C ARG A 302 -30.31 -31.80 30.34
N LEU A 303 -31.59 -32.02 30.60
CA LEU A 303 -32.07 -32.41 31.91
C LEU A 303 -32.95 -33.65 31.76
N GLY A 304 -32.55 -34.75 32.40
CA GLY A 304 -33.20 -36.03 32.18
C GLY A 304 -33.07 -36.46 30.70
N GLY A 305 -34.17 -36.91 30.13
CA GLY A 305 -34.21 -37.21 28.67
C GLY A 305 -34.45 -36.01 27.78
N PHE A 306 -34.66 -34.82 28.33
CA PHE A 306 -35.13 -33.65 27.60
C PHE A 306 -34.00 -32.63 27.37
N THR A 307 -34.09 -31.90 26.27
CA THR A 307 -33.11 -30.88 25.88
C THR A 307 -33.81 -29.52 25.84
N TYR A 308 -33.19 -28.54 26.48
CA TYR A 308 -33.72 -27.19 26.63
C TYR A 308 -32.69 -26.17 26.07
N VAL A 309 -33.20 -25.08 25.51
CA VAL A 309 -32.41 -23.91 25.14
C VAL A 309 -32.71 -22.76 26.10
N CYS A 310 -31.68 -22.10 26.57
CA CYS A 310 -31.78 -20.86 27.33
C CYS A 310 -32.32 -19.73 26.46
N VAL A 311 -33.38 -19.06 26.87
CA VAL A 311 -34.03 -17.94 26.16
C VAL A 311 -33.84 -16.60 26.86
N GLN A 312 -33.35 -16.63 28.11
CA GLN A 312 -33.00 -15.42 28.88
C GLN A 312 -31.80 -15.71 29.76
N ASP A 313 -30.82 -14.80 29.73
CA ASP A 313 -29.63 -14.90 30.58
C ASP A 313 -30.01 -14.97 32.04
N HIS A 314 -29.44 -15.89 32.80
CA HIS A 314 -29.70 -16.05 34.24
C HIS A 314 -28.55 -16.77 34.95
N GLU A 315 -28.52 -16.54 36.26
CA GLU A 315 -27.68 -17.26 37.21
C GLU A 315 -28.27 -18.64 37.53
N THR A 316 -27.55 -19.44 38.29
CA THR A 316 -27.99 -20.75 38.78
C THR A 316 -29.31 -20.67 39.55
N GLY A 317 -30.06 -21.78 39.60
CA GLY A 317 -31.32 -21.94 40.37
C GLY A 317 -32.60 -21.84 39.57
N GLN A 318 -32.51 -21.55 38.25
CA GLN A 318 -33.66 -21.54 37.34
C GLN A 318 -33.75 -22.85 36.57
N GLN A 319 -34.03 -23.95 37.25
CA GLN A 319 -34.10 -25.29 36.66
C GLN A 319 -35.23 -25.38 35.60
N PRO A 320 -34.99 -26.02 34.44
CA PRO A 320 -36.08 -26.40 33.54
C PRO A 320 -37.11 -27.32 34.22
N PRO A 321 -38.41 -27.21 33.85
CA PRO A 321 -38.95 -26.50 32.69
C PRO A 321 -39.49 -25.08 32.99
N ASN A 322 -38.72 -24.24 33.67
CA ASN A 322 -39.13 -22.83 33.88
C ASN A 322 -39.20 -22.10 32.54
N ALA A 323 -40.41 -21.84 32.02
CA ALA A 323 -40.66 -21.29 30.69
C ALA A 323 -40.17 -19.82 30.50
N GLU A 324 -39.86 -19.11 31.60
CA GLU A 324 -39.26 -17.76 31.53
C GLU A 324 -37.82 -17.81 31.05
N TYR A 325 -37.08 -18.85 31.40
CA TYR A 325 -35.64 -18.98 31.11
C TYR A 325 -35.32 -20.07 30.09
N TRP A 326 -36.20 -21.11 30.00
CA TRP A 326 -35.93 -22.29 29.18
C TRP A 326 -37.05 -22.62 28.22
N LYS A 327 -36.68 -22.92 26.99
CA LYS A 327 -37.59 -23.46 25.99
C LYS A 327 -37.20 -24.91 25.68
N LEU A 328 -38.16 -25.80 25.77
CA LEU A 328 -38.01 -27.18 25.36
C LEU A 328 -37.79 -27.26 23.82
N ILE A 329 -36.75 -27.94 23.40
CA ILE A 329 -36.43 -28.13 21.98
C ILE A 329 -36.49 -29.59 21.54
N ASN A 330 -36.27 -30.54 22.44
CA ASN A 330 -36.38 -31.95 22.14
C ASN A 330 -36.81 -32.75 23.37
N GLU A 331 -37.76 -33.65 23.15
CA GLU A 331 -38.15 -34.71 24.11
C GLU A 331 -37.46 -35.99 23.75
N GLY A 332 -36.87 -36.69 24.70
CA GLY A 332 -36.12 -37.91 24.46
C GLY A 332 -36.03 -38.76 25.71
N PHE A 333 -35.20 -39.78 25.65
CA PHE A 333 -34.95 -40.68 26.75
C PHE A 333 -33.47 -40.66 27.13
N ARG A 334 -33.19 -40.77 28.44
CA ARG A 334 -31.84 -40.96 28.96
C ARG A 334 -31.75 -42.27 29.73
N TRP A 335 -30.95 -43.20 29.24
CA TRP A 335 -30.70 -44.45 29.94
C TRP A 335 -29.80 -44.23 31.16
N ARG A 336 -30.27 -44.59 32.36
CA ARG A 336 -29.60 -44.42 33.66
C ARG A 336 -29.01 -45.70 34.23
N GLY A 337 -29.22 -46.83 33.57
CA GLY A 337 -28.80 -48.16 34.08
C GLY A 337 -29.81 -48.81 34.98
N VAL A 338 -29.33 -49.50 36.03
CA VAL A 338 -30.17 -50.16 37.02
C VAL A 338 -30.71 -49.04 37.98
N TRP A 339 -31.96 -49.17 38.37
CA TRP A 339 -32.58 -48.30 39.36
C TRP A 339 -31.78 -48.35 40.66
N ILE A 340 -31.57 -47.19 41.27
CA ILE A 340 -30.85 -47.00 42.54
C ILE A 340 -31.75 -46.19 43.49
N ASP A 341 -31.78 -46.59 44.74
CA ASP A 341 -32.48 -45.89 45.81
C ASP A 341 -31.75 -44.59 46.17
N ASP A 342 -32.52 -43.61 46.69
CA ASP A 342 -32.03 -42.29 47.10
C ASP A 342 -31.29 -41.55 45.95
N GLN A 343 -31.75 -41.77 44.71
CA GLN A 343 -31.21 -41.17 43.49
C GLN A 343 -32.26 -40.23 42.88
N GLU A 344 -31.80 -39.06 42.48
CA GLU A 344 -32.63 -38.12 41.72
C GLU A 344 -32.79 -38.59 40.29
N TYR A 345 -34.03 -38.72 39.82
CA TYR A 345 -34.42 -39.02 38.45
C TYR A 345 -35.27 -37.88 37.89
N TYR A 346 -34.97 -37.54 36.63
CA TYR A 346 -35.70 -36.50 35.92
C TYR A 346 -36.62 -37.08 34.86
N GLN A 347 -37.58 -36.31 34.43
CA GLN A 347 -38.47 -36.69 33.33
C GLN A 347 -37.65 -37.15 32.09
N GLY A 348 -38.02 -38.30 31.51
CA GLY A 348 -37.32 -38.90 30.41
C GLY A 348 -36.18 -39.86 30.82
N ASP A 349 -35.81 -39.97 32.09
CA ASP A 349 -34.90 -40.98 32.54
C ASP A 349 -35.53 -42.38 32.45
N VAL A 350 -34.74 -43.34 31.95
CA VAL A 350 -35.14 -44.76 31.85
C VAL A 350 -34.19 -45.62 32.68
N VAL A 351 -34.77 -46.44 33.54
CA VAL A 351 -34.04 -47.33 34.43
C VAL A 351 -34.49 -48.76 34.23
N ARG A 352 -33.67 -49.74 34.58
CA ARG A 352 -34.06 -51.14 34.74
C ARG A 352 -34.25 -51.46 36.22
N TYR A 353 -35.38 -52.01 36.53
CA TYR A 353 -35.64 -52.61 37.84
C TYR A 353 -36.19 -54.01 37.66
N GLY A 354 -35.51 -55.03 38.20
CA GLY A 354 -35.80 -56.41 37.87
C GLY A 354 -35.60 -56.69 36.38
N ASP A 355 -36.60 -57.33 35.78
CA ASP A 355 -36.61 -57.68 34.36
C ASP A 355 -37.28 -56.58 33.46
N ASN A 356 -37.75 -55.49 34.06
CA ASN A 356 -38.49 -54.43 33.36
C ASN A 356 -37.70 -53.15 33.24
N SER A 357 -37.99 -52.37 32.22
CA SER A 357 -37.54 -50.99 32.07
C SER A 357 -38.68 -50.04 32.40
N TYR A 358 -38.36 -49.00 33.17
CA TYR A 358 -39.30 -47.97 33.64
C TYR A 358 -38.88 -46.62 33.14
N TYR A 359 -39.82 -45.80 32.77
CA TYR A 359 -39.63 -44.42 32.32
C TYR A 359 -40.13 -43.46 33.43
N CYS A 360 -39.27 -42.53 33.83
CA CYS A 360 -39.61 -41.46 34.78
C CYS A 360 -40.50 -40.43 34.10
N VAL A 361 -41.77 -40.36 34.57
CA VAL A 361 -42.76 -39.40 34.03
C VAL A 361 -42.76 -38.05 34.74
N LEU A 362 -42.26 -38.00 35.97
CA LEU A 362 -42.11 -36.80 36.77
C LEU A 362 -40.84 -36.88 37.62
N GLY A 363 -40.04 -35.79 37.61
CA GLY A 363 -38.80 -35.75 38.39
C GLY A 363 -39.05 -35.96 39.88
N HIS A 364 -38.28 -36.88 40.50
CA HIS A 364 -38.38 -37.21 41.94
C HIS A 364 -37.06 -37.84 42.44
N ILE A 365 -36.87 -37.85 43.72
CA ILE A 365 -35.85 -38.66 44.37
C ILE A 365 -36.50 -40.01 44.68
N SER A 366 -35.85 -41.13 44.25
CA SER A 366 -36.37 -42.45 44.48
C SER A 366 -36.30 -42.85 46.00
N GLU A 367 -37.38 -43.48 46.47
CA GLU A 367 -37.45 -44.05 47.85
C GLU A 367 -37.57 -45.54 47.78
N GLY A 368 -36.82 -46.27 48.65
CA GLY A 368 -36.63 -47.70 48.60
C GLY A 368 -37.87 -48.60 48.71
N ASP A 369 -39.01 -48.07 49.12
CA ASP A 369 -40.26 -48.83 49.39
C ASP A 369 -41.40 -48.57 48.40
N ASP A 370 -41.15 -47.83 47.28
CA ASP A 370 -42.23 -47.39 46.35
C ASP A 370 -42.82 -48.55 45.51
N TYR A 371 -42.41 -49.79 45.73
CA TYR A 371 -42.88 -50.98 44.99
C TYR A 371 -43.28 -52.15 45.92
N SER A 372 -43.80 -51.88 47.06
CA SER A 372 -44.41 -52.94 47.84
C SER A 372 -45.96 -53.03 47.68
#